data_a8b332349a7893cfe19eb668cf5e57bb
#
_entry.id   a8b332349a7893cfe19eb668cf5e57bb
#
_cell.length_a   1.000
_cell.length_b   1.000
_cell.length_c   1.000
_cell.angle_alpha   90.00
_cell.angle_beta   90.00
_cell.angle_gamma   90.00
#
_symmetry.space_group_name_H-M   'P 1'
#
loop_
_entity.id
_entity.type
_entity.pdbx_description
1 polymer ?
#
loop_
_entity_poly.entity_id
_entity_poly.type
_entity_poly.pdbx_seq_one_letter_code
_entity_poly.pdbx_strand_id
1 'polypeptide(L)'
;MARTRLIDDWIGEAVAAAGLRQVVLLGAGFDCRALRLPSLAKIPTFELDRPQLLGEKRKRLGASIEAAHPNLSWVSVDFLRDDLAVRLKASGFMNGARTLVLWEGVTNYLDAGTVAGVFELVARICAPGSRMIFTYVHAGVLDGRFHAPGIDALFARLAASNERWTFGFWPEELAEYLRQHGLCLLDDLGAGEYRAKVMGVRAKGLVGYEFYHVTMAEVCGRGRACLE
;
A
#
# COMPACT_ATOMS: atom_id res chain seq x y z
N MET A 1 -14.88 4.01 1.93
CA MET A 1 -14.64 5.47 1.84
C MET A 1 -13.70 6.00 2.94
N ALA A 2 -13.86 5.65 4.24
CA ALA A 2 -12.97 6.14 5.30
C ALA A 2 -11.49 5.73 5.08
N ARG A 3 -11.23 4.46 4.72
CA ARG A 3 -9.88 3.98 4.38
C ARG A 3 -9.22 4.82 3.28
N THR A 4 -9.93 5.04 2.18
CA THR A 4 -9.42 5.85 1.05
C THR A 4 -9.05 7.24 1.50
N ARG A 5 -9.92 7.89 2.31
CA ARG A 5 -9.67 9.24 2.82
C ARG A 5 -8.46 9.30 3.74
N LEU A 6 -8.33 8.33 4.67
CA LEU A 6 -7.15 8.26 5.54
C LEU A 6 -5.86 8.15 4.71
N ILE A 7 -5.83 7.24 3.73
CA ILE A 7 -4.66 7.06 2.86
C ILE A 7 -4.37 8.34 2.08
N ASP A 8 -5.39 9.02 1.55
CA ASP A 8 -5.22 10.28 0.83
C ASP A 8 -4.66 11.39 1.73
N ASP A 9 -5.14 11.48 2.97
CA ASP A 9 -4.64 12.45 3.95
C ASP A 9 -3.16 12.15 4.29
N TRP A 10 -2.81 10.89 4.53
CA TRP A 10 -1.42 10.46 4.78
C TRP A 10 -0.48 10.67 3.58
N ILE A 11 -0.97 10.47 2.36
CA ILE A 11 -0.22 10.85 1.14
C ILE A 11 0.05 12.35 1.13
N GLY A 12 -0.95 13.16 1.44
CA GLY A 12 -0.80 14.62 1.53
C GLY A 12 0.24 15.03 2.56
N GLU A 13 0.23 14.43 3.73
CA GLU A 13 1.22 14.65 4.80
C GLU A 13 2.64 14.25 4.35
N ALA A 14 2.78 13.08 3.72
CA ALA A 14 4.07 12.60 3.23
C ALA A 14 4.64 13.50 2.12
N VAL A 15 3.78 14.02 1.25
CA VAL A 15 4.16 14.97 0.19
C VAL A 15 4.56 16.33 0.77
N ALA A 16 3.86 16.81 1.80
CA ALA A 16 4.17 18.06 2.47
C ALA A 16 5.48 18.00 3.26
N ALA A 17 5.89 16.80 3.68
CA ALA A 17 7.19 16.58 4.31
C ALA A 17 8.32 16.87 3.31
N ALA A 18 9.35 17.60 3.76
CA ALA A 18 10.45 18.01 2.90
C ALA A 18 11.18 16.82 2.27
N GLY A 19 11.42 16.88 0.96
CA GLY A 19 12.36 16.01 0.26
C GLY A 19 11.78 14.79 -0.43
N LEU A 20 10.45 14.59 -0.49
CA LEU A 20 9.86 13.54 -1.32
C LEU A 20 10.18 13.77 -2.80
N ARG A 21 10.67 12.74 -3.48
CA ARG A 21 11.14 12.85 -4.86
C ARG A 21 10.32 12.02 -5.85
N GLN A 22 9.66 10.98 -5.38
CA GLN A 22 8.92 10.03 -6.22
C GLN A 22 7.90 9.24 -5.40
N VAL A 23 6.93 8.67 -6.10
CA VAL A 23 5.87 7.82 -5.52
C VAL A 23 5.81 6.51 -6.28
N VAL A 24 5.57 5.41 -5.56
CA VAL A 24 5.38 4.07 -6.12
C VAL A 24 4.05 3.52 -5.63
N LEU A 25 3.19 3.08 -6.53
CA LEU A 25 1.96 2.35 -6.23
C LEU A 25 2.17 0.87 -6.61
N LEU A 26 2.28 0.02 -5.61
CA LEU A 26 2.45 -1.44 -5.80
C LEU A 26 1.10 -2.12 -5.90
N GLY A 27 0.85 -2.84 -6.99
CA GLY A 27 -0.46 -3.41 -7.27
C GLY A 27 -1.50 -2.33 -7.49
N ALA A 28 -1.19 -1.37 -8.38
CA ALA A 28 -1.97 -0.15 -8.57
C ALA A 28 -3.41 -0.39 -9.05
N GLY A 29 -3.70 -1.54 -9.67
CA GLY A 29 -5.05 -1.88 -10.10
C GLY A 29 -5.75 -0.72 -10.82
N PHE A 30 -6.95 -0.40 -10.35
CA PHE A 30 -7.71 0.77 -10.79
C PHE A 30 -7.57 1.98 -9.84
N ASP A 31 -6.53 2.04 -9.01
CA ASP A 31 -6.24 3.22 -8.20
C ASP A 31 -6.08 4.45 -9.12
N CYS A 32 -6.76 5.52 -8.79
CA CYS A 32 -6.71 6.77 -9.56
C CYS A 32 -6.02 7.92 -8.80
N ARG A 33 -5.32 7.64 -7.69
CA ARG A 33 -4.68 8.68 -6.86
C ARG A 33 -3.64 9.47 -7.63
N ALA A 34 -2.83 8.80 -8.46
CA ALA A 34 -1.86 9.46 -9.32
C ALA A 34 -2.49 10.49 -10.27
N LEU A 35 -3.77 10.28 -10.63
CA LEU A 35 -4.51 11.14 -11.55
C LEU A 35 -5.34 12.21 -10.83
N ARG A 36 -5.87 11.90 -9.62
CA ARG A 36 -6.87 12.75 -8.95
C ARG A 36 -6.31 13.58 -7.80
N LEU A 37 -5.15 13.21 -7.23
CA LEU A 37 -4.58 13.96 -6.12
C LEU A 37 -3.68 15.08 -6.64
N PRO A 38 -4.05 16.36 -6.42
CA PRO A 38 -3.23 17.50 -6.87
C PRO A 38 -1.82 17.50 -6.28
N SER A 39 -1.65 16.91 -5.07
CA SER A 39 -0.35 16.76 -4.42
C SER A 39 0.62 15.88 -5.21
N LEU A 40 0.14 14.97 -6.04
CA LEU A 40 0.97 14.08 -6.87
C LEU A 40 1.20 14.62 -8.29
N ALA A 41 0.52 15.67 -8.73
CA ALA A 41 0.50 16.14 -10.12
C ALA A 41 1.88 16.46 -10.73
N LYS A 42 2.89 16.75 -9.89
CA LYS A 42 4.25 17.11 -10.34
C LYS A 42 5.32 16.13 -9.84
N ILE A 43 4.91 15.05 -9.16
CA ILE A 43 5.84 14.09 -8.57
C ILE A 43 5.92 12.87 -9.50
N PRO A 44 7.12 12.44 -9.91
CA PRO A 44 7.28 11.18 -10.64
C PRO A 44 6.59 10.04 -9.90
N THR A 45 5.62 9.41 -10.57
CA THR A 45 4.78 8.36 -9.98
C THR A 45 4.86 7.11 -10.83
N PHE A 46 5.12 5.97 -10.19
CA PHE A 46 5.25 4.67 -10.84
C PHE A 46 4.10 3.79 -10.38
N GLU A 47 3.25 3.37 -11.30
CA GLU A 47 2.19 2.39 -11.05
C GLU A 47 2.63 1.02 -11.53
N LEU A 48 2.75 0.09 -10.57
CA LEU A 48 3.16 -1.29 -10.83
C LEU A 48 1.97 -2.22 -10.77
N ASP A 49 1.75 -2.99 -11.81
CA ASP A 49 0.77 -4.09 -11.83
C ASP A 49 1.01 -5.02 -13.00
N ARG A 50 0.25 -6.12 -13.06
CA ARG A 50 0.28 -7.06 -14.16
C ARG A 50 -0.05 -6.38 -15.49
N PRO A 51 0.61 -6.77 -16.60
CA PRO A 51 0.43 -6.13 -17.91
C PRO A 51 -1.04 -6.03 -18.34
N GLN A 52 -1.83 -7.08 -18.08
CA GLN A 52 -3.24 -7.14 -18.47
C GLN A 52 -4.06 -6.07 -17.74
N LEU A 53 -3.83 -5.89 -16.43
CA LEU A 53 -4.58 -4.96 -15.61
C LEU A 53 -4.21 -3.51 -15.94
N LEU A 54 -2.91 -3.22 -16.11
CA LEU A 54 -2.46 -1.90 -16.59
C LEU A 54 -3.00 -1.59 -17.98
N GLY A 55 -2.99 -2.56 -18.90
CA GLY A 55 -3.57 -2.39 -20.23
C GLY A 55 -5.06 -2.05 -20.19
N GLU A 56 -5.84 -2.74 -19.36
CA GLU A 56 -7.27 -2.45 -19.19
C GLU A 56 -7.50 -1.07 -18.56
N LYS A 57 -6.72 -0.71 -17.55
CA LYS A 57 -6.78 0.62 -16.91
C LYS A 57 -6.49 1.71 -17.94
N ARG A 58 -5.42 1.61 -18.69
CA ARG A 58 -5.04 2.59 -19.73
C ARG A 58 -6.12 2.73 -20.81
N LYS A 59 -6.68 1.60 -21.25
CA LYS A 59 -7.78 1.60 -22.23
C LYS A 59 -8.99 2.37 -21.72
N ARG A 60 -9.36 2.20 -20.43
CA ARG A 60 -10.49 2.91 -19.84
C ARG A 60 -10.22 4.40 -19.65
N LEU A 61 -8.99 4.78 -19.33
CA LEU A 61 -8.60 6.17 -19.13
C LEU A 61 -8.51 6.93 -20.47
N GLY A 62 -8.04 6.30 -21.52
CA GLY A 62 -7.84 6.90 -22.84
C GLY A 62 -6.59 7.78 -22.93
N ALA A 63 -6.14 8.01 -24.16
CA ALA A 63 -4.88 8.68 -24.46
C ALA A 63 -4.79 10.14 -23.95
N SER A 64 -5.92 10.85 -23.85
CA SER A 64 -5.95 12.23 -23.35
C SER A 64 -5.54 12.34 -21.88
N ILE A 65 -5.94 11.36 -21.07
CA ILE A 65 -5.55 11.31 -19.64
C ILE A 65 -4.06 10.99 -19.51
N GLU A 66 -3.54 10.05 -20.30
CA GLU A 66 -2.10 9.75 -20.30
C GLU A 66 -1.26 10.97 -20.69
N ALA A 67 -1.67 11.70 -21.73
CA ALA A 67 -0.99 12.92 -22.15
C ALA A 67 -1.02 14.05 -21.10
N ALA A 68 -2.08 14.10 -20.29
CA ALA A 68 -2.20 15.08 -19.22
C ALA A 68 -1.36 14.76 -17.97
N HIS A 69 -0.81 13.53 -17.86
CA HIS A 69 -0.05 13.06 -16.69
C HIS A 69 1.34 12.54 -17.09
N PRO A 70 2.22 13.39 -17.63
CA PRO A 70 3.54 12.97 -18.13
C PRO A 70 4.50 12.49 -17.02
N ASN A 71 4.16 12.75 -15.77
CA ASN A 71 4.89 12.28 -14.60
C ASN A 71 4.48 10.85 -14.15
N LEU A 72 3.49 10.24 -14.80
CA LEU A 72 3.02 8.89 -14.50
C LEU A 72 3.69 7.84 -15.41
N SER A 73 4.32 6.85 -14.80
CA SER A 73 4.94 5.71 -15.48
C SER A 73 4.18 4.42 -15.18
N TRP A 74 3.82 3.70 -16.23
CA TRP A 74 3.17 2.39 -16.15
C TRP A 74 4.22 1.29 -16.17
N VAL A 75 4.39 0.55 -15.09
CA VAL A 75 5.43 -0.46 -14.93
C VAL A 75 4.80 -1.85 -14.85
N SER A 76 4.84 -2.57 -15.96
CA SER A 76 4.33 -3.94 -16.02
C SER A 76 5.22 -4.87 -15.20
N VAL A 77 4.62 -5.59 -14.23
CA VAL A 77 5.33 -6.48 -13.32
C VAL A 77 4.43 -7.61 -12.81
N ASP A 78 5.01 -8.78 -12.65
CA ASP A 78 4.43 -9.89 -11.89
C ASP A 78 5.23 -10.04 -10.59
N PHE A 79 4.62 -9.77 -9.45
CA PHE A 79 5.26 -9.83 -8.12
C PHE A 79 5.88 -11.18 -7.78
N LEU A 80 5.41 -12.25 -8.41
CA LEU A 80 5.90 -13.62 -8.17
C LEU A 80 7.06 -14.03 -9.10
N ARG A 81 7.33 -13.26 -10.16
CA ARG A 81 8.26 -13.67 -11.22
C ARG A 81 9.31 -12.63 -11.56
N ASP A 82 8.96 -11.36 -11.46
CA ASP A 82 9.83 -10.27 -11.90
C ASP A 82 10.66 -9.71 -10.74
N ASP A 83 11.86 -9.23 -11.05
CA ASP A 83 12.63 -8.38 -10.13
C ASP A 83 12.08 -6.94 -10.20
N LEU A 84 11.37 -6.54 -9.15
CA LEU A 84 10.76 -5.22 -9.03
C LEU A 84 11.80 -4.09 -9.10
N ALA A 85 13.00 -4.30 -8.54
CA ALA A 85 14.06 -3.28 -8.56
C ALA A 85 14.54 -3.02 -9.99
N VAL A 86 14.71 -4.09 -10.77
CA VAL A 86 15.09 -4.00 -12.19
C VAL A 86 14.01 -3.28 -12.99
N ARG A 87 12.74 -3.63 -12.80
CA ARG A 87 11.61 -3.01 -13.48
C ARG A 87 11.47 -1.53 -13.16
N LEU A 88 11.54 -1.18 -11.87
CA LEU A 88 11.51 0.21 -11.41
C LEU A 88 12.67 1.03 -11.98
N LYS A 89 13.90 0.50 -11.90
CA LYS A 89 15.10 1.17 -12.44
C LYS A 89 14.98 1.44 -13.94
N ALA A 90 14.52 0.45 -14.70
CA ALA A 90 14.29 0.59 -16.13
C ALA A 90 13.26 1.67 -16.50
N SER A 91 12.34 1.98 -15.55
CA SER A 91 11.31 3.00 -15.72
C SER A 91 11.71 4.39 -15.20
N GLY A 92 12.96 4.58 -14.78
CA GLY A 92 13.47 5.86 -14.31
C GLY A 92 13.39 6.09 -12.80
N PHE A 93 13.08 5.06 -12.01
CA PHE A 93 13.11 5.15 -10.54
C PHE A 93 14.51 5.51 -10.02
N MET A 94 14.58 6.44 -9.11
CA MET A 94 15.82 6.92 -8.49
C MET A 94 16.11 6.15 -7.20
N ASN A 95 17.04 5.19 -7.27
CA ASN A 95 17.50 4.47 -6.08
C ASN A 95 18.08 5.44 -5.06
N GLY A 96 17.79 5.23 -3.78
CA GLY A 96 18.27 6.06 -2.69
C GLY A 96 17.61 7.45 -2.60
N ALA A 97 16.56 7.71 -3.38
CA ALA A 97 15.75 8.91 -3.23
C ALA A 97 14.63 8.70 -2.19
N ARG A 98 14.20 9.78 -1.53
CA ARG A 98 13.01 9.74 -0.66
C ARG A 98 11.77 9.41 -1.48
N THR A 99 11.14 8.32 -1.11
CA THR A 99 10.02 7.71 -1.84
C THR A 99 8.83 7.53 -0.91
N LEU A 100 7.63 7.78 -1.45
CA LEU A 100 6.40 7.28 -0.86
C LEU A 100 6.00 6.01 -1.59
N VAL A 101 5.81 4.93 -0.86
CA VAL A 101 5.31 3.65 -1.40
C VAL A 101 3.89 3.44 -0.89
N LEU A 102 2.95 3.19 -1.79
CA LEU A 102 1.58 2.78 -1.46
C LEU A 102 1.38 1.32 -1.90
N TRP A 103 0.86 0.49 -0.99
CA TRP A 103 0.60 -0.92 -1.22
C TRP A 103 -0.76 -1.31 -0.64
N GLU A 104 -1.83 -0.95 -1.33
CA GLU A 104 -3.21 -1.11 -0.86
C GLU A 104 -3.90 -2.33 -1.48
N GLY A 105 -4.45 -3.21 -0.63
CA GLY A 105 -5.32 -4.30 -1.05
C GLY A 105 -4.60 -5.46 -1.75
N VAL A 106 -3.32 -5.66 -1.50
CA VAL A 106 -2.48 -6.66 -2.20
C VAL A 106 -1.88 -7.69 -1.26
N THR A 107 -1.41 -7.30 -0.07
CA THR A 107 -0.67 -8.18 0.86
C THR A 107 -1.37 -9.50 1.13
N ASN A 108 -2.68 -9.46 1.28
CA ASN A 108 -3.51 -10.61 1.61
C ASN A 108 -3.60 -11.67 0.49
N TYR A 109 -3.13 -11.38 -0.72
CA TYR A 109 -3.09 -12.31 -1.86
C TYR A 109 -1.71 -12.95 -2.08
N LEU A 110 -0.70 -12.52 -1.33
CA LEU A 110 0.68 -12.96 -1.48
C LEU A 110 1.07 -13.94 -0.37
N ASP A 111 2.10 -14.72 -0.60
CA ASP A 111 2.72 -15.51 0.46
C ASP A 111 3.66 -14.67 1.34
N ALA A 112 3.99 -15.20 2.52
CA ALA A 112 4.82 -14.52 3.51
C ALA A 112 6.21 -14.12 2.96
N GLY A 113 6.82 -14.98 2.13
CA GLY A 113 8.13 -14.72 1.55
C GLY A 113 8.09 -13.55 0.56
N THR A 114 7.05 -13.50 -0.27
CA THR A 114 6.84 -12.38 -1.21
C THR A 114 6.58 -11.07 -0.45
N VAL A 115 5.78 -11.12 0.62
CA VAL A 115 5.52 -9.93 1.46
C VAL A 115 6.80 -9.42 2.11
N ALA A 116 7.60 -10.31 2.71
CA ALA A 116 8.90 -9.98 3.30
C ALA A 116 9.85 -9.35 2.25
N GLY A 117 9.95 -9.97 1.09
CA GLY A 117 10.80 -9.50 -0.01
C GLY A 117 10.44 -8.09 -0.49
N VAL A 118 9.15 -7.70 -0.47
CA VAL A 118 8.72 -6.33 -0.82
C VAL A 118 9.17 -5.34 0.24
N PHE A 119 9.04 -5.63 1.53
CA PHE A 119 9.53 -4.75 2.60
C PHE A 119 11.07 -4.57 2.52
N GLU A 120 11.81 -5.66 2.37
CA GLU A 120 13.27 -5.63 2.20
C GLU A 120 13.69 -4.84 0.97
N LEU A 121 12.96 -5.00 -0.13
CA LEU A 121 13.21 -4.23 -1.34
C LEU A 121 13.03 -2.73 -1.08
N VAL A 122 11.91 -2.31 -0.47
CA VAL A 122 11.64 -0.91 -0.15
C VAL A 122 12.74 -0.34 0.76
N ALA A 123 13.12 -1.07 1.81
CA ALA A 123 14.20 -0.66 2.72
C ALA A 123 15.56 -0.52 2.01
N ARG A 124 15.80 -1.34 0.98
CA ARG A 124 17.07 -1.36 0.23
C ARG A 124 17.15 -0.24 -0.82
N ILE A 125 16.06 0.03 -1.56
CA ILE A 125 16.11 0.96 -2.71
C ILE A 125 15.67 2.38 -2.39
N CYS A 126 14.95 2.59 -1.28
CA CYS A 126 14.50 3.91 -0.86
C CYS A 126 15.43 4.53 0.17
N ALA A 127 15.50 5.86 0.22
CA ALA A 127 16.28 6.55 1.24
C ALA A 127 15.65 6.41 2.63
N PRO A 128 16.45 6.46 3.71
CA PRO A 128 15.93 6.66 5.06
C PRO A 128 14.96 7.84 5.13
N GLY A 129 13.87 7.68 5.89
CA GLY A 129 12.78 8.65 5.96
C GLY A 129 11.79 8.57 4.80
N SER A 130 11.94 7.59 3.89
CA SER A 130 10.89 7.23 2.93
C SER A 130 9.70 6.63 3.66
N ARG A 131 8.49 6.90 3.19
CA ARG A 131 7.26 6.42 3.81
C ARG A 131 6.68 5.24 3.01
N MET A 132 6.13 4.27 3.73
CA MET A 132 5.34 3.20 3.15
C MET A 132 3.97 3.17 3.80
N ILE A 133 2.93 3.30 2.98
CA ILE A 133 1.54 3.11 3.40
C ILE A 133 1.08 1.79 2.83
N PHE A 134 0.60 0.89 3.67
CA PHE A 134 0.08 -0.38 3.20
C PHE A 134 -1.16 -0.80 3.98
N THR A 135 -1.89 -1.76 3.43
CA THR A 135 -3.04 -2.35 4.11
C THR A 135 -2.84 -3.84 4.25
N TYR A 136 -3.40 -4.39 5.33
CA TYR A 136 -3.40 -5.81 5.58
C TYR A 136 -4.71 -6.27 6.23
N VAL A 137 -4.91 -7.57 6.30
CA VAL A 137 -5.98 -8.18 7.08
C VAL A 137 -5.41 -8.79 8.35
N HIS A 138 -6.15 -8.69 9.44
CA HIS A 138 -5.82 -9.35 10.69
C HIS A 138 -5.66 -10.85 10.47
N ALA A 139 -4.53 -11.44 10.85
CA ALA A 139 -4.22 -12.85 10.58
C ALA A 139 -5.27 -13.83 11.11
N GLY A 140 -5.87 -13.51 12.24
CA GLY A 140 -6.94 -14.32 12.84
C GLY A 140 -8.17 -14.53 11.95
N VAL A 141 -8.33 -13.74 10.87
CA VAL A 141 -9.39 -13.97 9.86
C VAL A 141 -9.12 -15.22 9.04
N LEU A 142 -7.85 -15.54 8.81
CA LEU A 142 -7.44 -16.65 7.97
C LEU A 142 -7.56 -18.01 8.69
N ASP A 143 -7.43 -17.99 10.00
CA ASP A 143 -7.49 -19.20 10.85
C ASP A 143 -8.77 -19.31 11.71
N GLY A 144 -9.72 -18.38 11.47
CA GLY A 144 -11.02 -18.38 12.15
C GLY A 144 -11.00 -17.90 13.60
N ARG A 145 -9.89 -17.35 14.10
CA ARG A 145 -9.80 -16.78 15.46
C ARG A 145 -10.37 -15.36 15.56
N PHE A 146 -10.49 -14.65 14.45
CA PHE A 146 -11.10 -13.33 14.40
C PHE A 146 -12.51 -13.43 13.81
N HIS A 147 -13.50 -13.01 14.58
CA HIS A 147 -14.91 -13.02 14.16
C HIS A 147 -15.42 -11.59 14.01
N ALA A 148 -16.00 -11.29 12.86
CA ALA A 148 -16.69 -10.02 12.62
C ALA A 148 -17.86 -10.23 11.65
N PRO A 149 -18.92 -9.42 11.73
CA PRO A 149 -20.04 -9.50 10.81
C PRO A 149 -19.60 -9.40 9.33
N GLY A 150 -20.07 -10.34 8.51
CA GLY A 150 -19.82 -10.35 7.07
C GLY A 150 -18.55 -11.07 6.61
N ILE A 151 -17.73 -11.62 7.50
CA ILE A 151 -16.53 -12.41 7.13
C ILE A 151 -16.92 -13.62 6.29
N ASP A 152 -17.91 -14.42 6.71
CA ASP A 152 -18.32 -15.63 5.97
C ASP A 152 -18.82 -15.29 4.57
N ALA A 153 -19.60 -14.21 4.44
CA ALA A 153 -20.08 -13.74 3.14
C ALA A 153 -18.94 -13.22 2.25
N LEU A 154 -17.90 -12.66 2.84
CA LEU A 154 -16.69 -12.25 2.12
C LEU A 154 -15.93 -13.48 1.59
N PHE A 155 -15.67 -14.49 2.44
CA PHE A 155 -14.97 -15.69 2.01
C PHE A 155 -15.76 -16.48 0.95
N ALA A 156 -17.08 -16.53 1.06
CA ALA A 156 -17.94 -17.12 0.03
C ALA A 156 -17.78 -16.40 -1.33
N ARG A 157 -17.68 -15.08 -1.33
CA ARG A 157 -17.43 -14.30 -2.57
C ARG A 157 -16.04 -14.51 -3.12
N LEU A 158 -15.00 -14.53 -2.27
CA LEU A 158 -13.64 -14.81 -2.71
C LEU A 158 -13.55 -16.20 -3.36
N ALA A 159 -14.16 -17.20 -2.74
CA ALA A 159 -14.21 -18.54 -3.30
C ALA A 159 -14.94 -18.58 -4.66
N ALA A 160 -16.06 -17.86 -4.80
CA ALA A 160 -16.79 -17.76 -6.06
C ALA A 160 -15.99 -17.05 -7.17
N SER A 161 -15.10 -16.14 -6.81
CA SER A 161 -14.19 -15.44 -7.74
C SER A 161 -12.87 -16.19 -7.98
N ASN A 162 -12.70 -17.37 -7.39
CA ASN A 162 -11.43 -18.11 -7.36
C ASN A 162 -10.26 -17.29 -6.77
N GLU A 163 -10.57 -16.39 -5.85
CA GLU A 163 -9.61 -15.60 -5.10
C GLU A 163 -9.38 -16.21 -3.72
N ARG A 164 -8.16 -16.15 -3.23
CA ARG A 164 -7.78 -16.64 -1.90
C ARG A 164 -6.94 -15.63 -1.19
N TRP A 165 -7.25 -15.39 0.08
CA TRP A 165 -6.36 -14.70 0.99
C TRP A 165 -5.44 -15.73 1.65
N THR A 166 -4.16 -15.44 1.62
CA THR A 166 -3.11 -16.36 2.06
C THR A 166 -2.23 -15.77 3.15
N PHE A 167 -2.33 -14.45 3.39
CA PHE A 167 -1.47 -13.72 4.30
C PHE A 167 -2.24 -12.66 5.10
N GLY A 168 -1.84 -12.46 6.34
CA GLY A 168 -2.30 -11.40 7.23
C GLY A 168 -1.28 -11.18 8.34
N PHE A 169 -1.39 -10.07 9.06
CA PHE A 169 -0.56 -9.79 10.22
C PHE A 169 -1.35 -9.88 11.52
N TRP A 170 -0.66 -10.24 12.59
CA TRP A 170 -1.08 -9.95 13.95
C TRP A 170 -0.65 -8.52 14.27
N PRO A 171 -1.57 -7.60 14.59
CA PRO A 171 -1.22 -6.19 14.83
C PRO A 171 -0.15 -6.01 15.90
N GLU A 172 -0.18 -6.84 16.94
CA GLU A 172 0.78 -6.84 18.05
C GLU A 172 2.20 -7.26 17.65
N GLU A 173 2.36 -8.00 16.54
CA GLU A 173 3.66 -8.46 16.04
C GLU A 173 4.21 -7.56 14.92
N LEU A 174 3.37 -6.66 14.38
CA LEU A 174 3.69 -5.89 13.18
C LEU A 174 4.92 -5.00 13.34
N ALA A 175 5.04 -4.32 14.47
CA ALA A 175 6.16 -3.40 14.72
C ALA A 175 7.51 -4.11 14.66
N GLU A 176 7.60 -5.27 15.32
CA GLU A 176 8.83 -6.08 15.33
C GLU A 176 9.10 -6.68 13.95
N TYR A 177 8.05 -7.17 13.25
CA TYR A 177 8.19 -7.68 11.90
C TYR A 177 8.75 -6.62 10.94
N LEU A 178 8.21 -5.41 10.95
CA LEU A 178 8.68 -4.31 10.12
C LEU A 178 10.13 -3.95 10.44
N ARG A 179 10.49 -3.91 11.72
CA ARG A 179 11.85 -3.62 12.18
C ARG A 179 12.87 -4.64 11.64
N GLN A 180 12.52 -5.92 11.62
CA GLN A 180 13.36 -6.99 11.05
C GLN A 180 13.60 -6.80 9.55
N HIS A 181 12.69 -6.13 8.85
CA HIS A 181 12.79 -5.86 7.41
C HIS A 181 13.22 -4.41 7.07
N GLY A 182 13.75 -3.68 8.06
CA GLY A 182 14.36 -2.36 7.86
C GLY A 182 13.36 -1.18 7.82
N LEU A 183 12.13 -1.39 8.32
CA LEU A 183 11.11 -0.36 8.46
C LEU A 183 10.74 -0.14 9.93
N CYS A 184 10.36 1.09 10.26
CA CYS A 184 9.85 1.47 11.56
C CYS A 184 8.36 1.77 11.46
N LEU A 185 7.54 1.15 12.31
CA LEU A 185 6.11 1.44 12.41
C LEU A 185 5.90 2.88 12.90
N LEU A 186 5.01 3.62 12.24
CA LEU A 186 4.64 4.97 12.63
C LEU A 186 3.19 5.05 13.12
N ASP A 187 2.28 4.40 12.42
CA ASP A 187 0.86 4.35 12.75
C ASP A 187 0.26 3.05 12.19
N ASP A 188 -0.64 2.42 12.93
CA ASP A 188 -1.41 1.26 12.49
C ASP A 188 -2.85 1.37 12.99
N LEU A 189 -3.79 1.51 12.10
CA LEU A 189 -5.18 1.78 12.42
C LEU A 189 -6.10 0.68 11.89
N GLY A 190 -6.80 0.03 12.80
CA GLY A 190 -7.92 -0.86 12.47
C GLY A 190 -9.12 -0.10 11.93
N ALA A 191 -10.07 -0.82 11.33
CA ALA A 191 -11.21 -0.20 10.64
C ALA A 191 -12.06 0.70 11.52
N GLY A 192 -12.27 0.37 12.78
CA GLY A 192 -12.96 1.22 13.75
C GLY A 192 -12.23 2.53 13.98
N GLU A 193 -10.92 2.46 14.15
CA GLU A 193 -10.06 3.61 14.47
C GLU A 193 -9.95 4.59 13.29
N TYR A 194 -9.66 4.10 12.08
CA TYR A 194 -9.60 5.01 10.93
C TYR A 194 -10.97 5.59 10.55
N ARG A 195 -12.07 4.88 10.81
CA ARG A 195 -13.41 5.48 10.67
C ARG A 195 -13.61 6.61 11.67
N ALA A 196 -13.26 6.38 12.94
CA ALA A 196 -13.37 7.41 13.97
C ALA A 196 -12.51 8.63 13.64
N LYS A 197 -11.25 8.41 13.20
CA LYS A 197 -10.30 9.47 12.84
C LYS A 197 -10.81 10.32 11.67
N VAL A 198 -11.39 9.69 10.63
CA VAL A 198 -11.81 10.38 9.40
C VAL A 198 -13.21 10.98 9.49
N MET A 199 -14.13 10.33 10.20
CA MET A 199 -15.56 10.66 10.21
C MET A 199 -16.02 11.29 11.53
N GLY A 200 -15.20 11.23 12.58
CA GLY A 200 -15.54 11.74 13.91
C GLY A 200 -16.82 11.12 14.45
N VAL A 201 -17.72 11.95 14.94
CA VAL A 201 -19.01 11.50 15.50
C VAL A 201 -19.88 10.71 14.53
N ARG A 202 -19.70 10.90 13.21
CA ARG A 202 -20.44 10.17 12.17
C ARG A 202 -20.02 8.71 12.06
N ALA A 203 -18.91 8.29 12.66
CA ALA A 203 -18.46 6.91 12.70
C ALA A 203 -19.25 6.06 13.70
N LYS A 204 -19.97 6.69 14.65
CA LYS A 204 -20.66 5.98 15.71
C LYS A 204 -21.70 5.02 15.15
N GLY A 205 -21.59 3.75 15.55
CA GLY A 205 -22.49 2.67 15.11
C GLY A 205 -22.21 2.11 13.72
N LEU A 206 -21.24 2.65 12.99
CA LEU A 206 -20.84 2.07 11.72
C LEU A 206 -19.90 0.87 11.94
N VAL A 207 -20.24 -0.25 11.31
CA VAL A 207 -19.49 -1.51 11.36
C VAL A 207 -19.20 -1.97 9.93
N GLY A 208 -18.03 -2.56 9.69
CA GLY A 208 -17.72 -3.20 8.42
C GLY A 208 -16.21 -3.33 8.20
N TYR A 209 -15.80 -4.50 7.74
CA TYR A 209 -14.40 -4.82 7.45
C TYR A 209 -13.46 -4.59 8.63
N GLU A 210 -13.92 -4.91 9.86
CA GLU A 210 -13.19 -4.67 11.13
C GLU A 210 -11.81 -5.32 11.19
N PHE A 211 -11.58 -6.31 10.35
CA PHE A 211 -10.33 -7.01 10.19
C PHE A 211 -9.31 -6.30 9.28
N TYR A 212 -9.68 -5.17 8.67
CA TYR A 212 -8.77 -4.42 7.80
C TYR A 212 -8.02 -3.36 8.58
N HIS A 213 -6.71 -3.31 8.35
CA HIS A 213 -5.80 -2.30 8.89
C HIS A 213 -5.19 -1.44 7.79
N VAL A 214 -4.87 -0.22 8.15
CA VAL A 214 -4.06 0.71 7.34
C VAL A 214 -2.87 1.12 8.17
N THR A 215 -1.69 0.89 7.63
CA THR A 215 -0.42 1.09 8.31
C THR A 215 0.42 2.13 7.60
N MET A 216 1.10 2.97 8.36
CA MET A 216 2.19 3.82 7.88
C MET A 216 3.48 3.39 8.56
N ALA A 217 4.50 3.13 7.75
CA ALA A 217 5.86 2.84 8.18
C ALA A 217 6.87 3.77 7.53
N GLU A 218 8.08 3.83 8.08
CA GLU A 218 9.20 4.62 7.55
C GLU A 218 10.40 3.72 7.34
N VAL A 219 11.15 3.93 6.26
CA VAL A 219 12.46 3.28 6.06
C VAL A 219 13.43 3.78 7.13
N CYS A 220 13.91 2.87 7.97
CA CYS A 220 14.79 3.20 9.08
C CYS A 220 16.17 3.66 8.57
N GLY A 221 16.76 4.67 9.20
CA GLY A 221 18.16 5.04 8.97
C GLY A 221 19.11 4.00 9.58
N ARG A 222 20.22 3.73 8.93
CA ARG A 222 21.29 2.93 9.53
C ARG A 222 21.69 3.60 10.86
N GLY A 223 21.42 2.96 11.99
CA GLY A 223 21.77 3.44 13.33
C GLY A 223 20.68 4.16 14.12
N ARG A 224 19.46 4.33 13.60
CA ARG A 224 18.30 4.66 14.44
C ARG A 224 17.67 3.36 14.91
N ALA A 225 17.92 2.98 16.18
CA ALA A 225 16.96 2.16 16.90
C ALA A 225 15.61 2.90 16.84
N CYS A 226 14.54 2.23 16.47
CA CYS A 226 13.19 2.77 16.65
C CYS A 226 13.10 3.16 18.12
N LEU A 227 12.80 4.42 18.40
CA LEU A 227 12.60 4.89 19.79
C LEU A 227 11.48 4.04 20.38
N GLU A 228 11.78 3.41 21.52
CA GLU A 228 10.83 2.69 22.37
C GLU A 228 9.66 3.58 22.79
#